data_2ad8ab1afa28263c5e73d2765d9f812e
#
_entry.id   2ad8ab1afa28263c5e73d2765d9f812e
#
_cell.length_a   1.000
_cell.length_b   1.000
_cell.length_c   1.000
_cell.angle_alpha   90.00
_cell.angle_beta   90.00
_cell.angle_gamma   90.00
#
_symmetry.space_group_name_H-M   'P 1'
#
loop_
_entity.id
_entity.type
_entity.pdbx_description
1 polymer ?
#
loop_
_entity_poly.entity_id
_entity_poly.type
_entity_poly.pdbx_seq_one_letter_code
_entity_poly.pdbx_strand_id
1 'polypeptide(L)'
;LISNPFFYSGEKEDIVIGFEEQQITQVVDWFGTEENGLFECLGTYYMEKTEKGKTSTVEVEMVKLKFPKVNVMAFSFWVMQYMDCVEVLEGELLKKILKERMKWALENRIK
;
A
#
# COMPACT_ATOMS: atom_id res chain seq x y z
N LEU A 1 15.01 -6.98 -16.53
CA LEU A 1 15.43 -8.19 -15.85
C LEU A 1 15.75 -7.92 -14.39
N ILE A 2 16.54 -6.89 -14.17
CA ILE A 2 16.93 -6.48 -12.84
C ILE A 2 15.72 -6.09 -12.01
N SER A 3 14.77 -5.43 -12.63
CA SER A 3 13.56 -5.01 -11.95
C SER A 3 12.50 -6.10 -11.91
N ASN A 4 12.87 -7.33 -12.22
CA ASN A 4 11.93 -8.42 -12.17
C ASN A 4 11.48 -8.66 -10.73
N PRO A 5 10.22 -8.41 -10.42
CA PRO A 5 9.73 -8.55 -9.05
C PRO A 5 9.76 -9.98 -8.54
N PHE A 6 9.92 -10.97 -9.43
CA PHE A 6 10.01 -12.36 -8.99
C PHE A 6 11.27 -12.67 -8.18
N PHE A 7 12.28 -11.81 -8.24
CA PHE A 7 13.45 -11.96 -7.37
C PHE A 7 13.10 -11.82 -5.89
N TYR A 8 11.98 -11.18 -5.59
CA TYR A 8 11.56 -10.95 -4.22
C TYR A 8 10.47 -11.94 -3.78
N SER A 9 10.22 -12.96 -4.60
CA SER A 9 9.24 -13.97 -4.28
C SER A 9 9.67 -14.71 -3.02
N GLY A 10 8.79 -14.81 -2.04
CA GLY A 10 9.07 -15.47 -0.78
C GLY A 10 9.62 -14.57 0.30
N GLU A 11 10.09 -13.38 -0.05
CA GLU A 11 10.58 -12.42 0.96
C GLU A 11 9.42 -11.90 1.81
N LYS A 12 9.66 -11.76 3.11
CA LYS A 12 8.67 -11.26 4.06
C LYS A 12 9.24 -10.08 4.82
N GLU A 13 8.37 -9.15 5.18
CA GLU A 13 8.77 -8.02 6.01
C GLU A 13 7.58 -7.49 6.78
N ASP A 14 7.85 -6.76 7.85
CA ASP A 14 6.81 -6.03 8.57
C ASP A 14 6.51 -4.76 7.79
N ILE A 15 5.23 -4.52 7.52
CA ILE A 15 4.80 -3.40 6.69
C ILE A 15 3.84 -2.55 7.49
N VAL A 16 4.02 -1.23 7.43
CA VAL A 16 3.07 -0.28 8.01
C VAL A 16 2.56 0.61 6.89
N ILE A 17 1.24 0.67 6.78
CA ILE A 17 0.58 1.53 5.80
C ILE A 17 -0.41 2.44 6.48
N GLY A 18 -0.74 3.55 5.80
CA GLY A 18 -1.95 4.30 6.09
C GLY A 18 -2.97 3.97 5.02
N PHE A 19 -4.22 3.88 5.40
CA PHE A 19 -5.31 3.62 4.48
C PHE A 19 -6.43 4.62 4.74
N GLU A 20 -7.02 5.18 3.68
CA GLU A 20 -8.08 6.17 3.85
C GLU A 20 -9.25 5.55 4.59
N GLU A 21 -9.65 6.19 5.66
CA GLU A 21 -10.69 5.67 6.55
C GLU A 21 -12.00 5.42 5.80
N GLN A 22 -12.34 6.30 4.87
CA GLN A 22 -13.57 6.16 4.09
C GLN A 22 -13.58 4.92 3.21
N GLN A 23 -12.41 4.34 2.94
CA GLN A 23 -12.28 3.15 2.09
C GLN A 23 -11.85 1.92 2.89
N ILE A 24 -11.95 1.97 4.20
CA ILE A 24 -11.40 0.92 5.07
C ILE A 24 -12.04 -0.45 4.84
N THR A 25 -13.25 -0.49 4.30
CA THR A 25 -13.89 -1.76 3.98
C THR A 25 -13.08 -2.60 3.00
N GLN A 26 -12.26 -1.97 2.17
CA GLN A 26 -11.39 -2.71 1.24
C GLN A 26 -10.35 -3.53 2.00
N VAL A 27 -9.87 -3.01 3.12
CA VAL A 27 -8.93 -3.76 3.97
C VAL A 27 -9.64 -4.95 4.60
N VAL A 28 -10.84 -4.71 5.14
CA VAL A 28 -11.61 -5.77 5.79
C VAL A 28 -11.98 -6.86 4.79
N ASP A 29 -12.34 -6.49 3.57
CA ASP A 29 -12.71 -7.47 2.54
C ASP A 29 -11.56 -8.38 2.18
N TRP A 30 -10.32 -7.88 2.20
CA TRP A 30 -9.14 -8.65 1.82
C TRP A 30 -8.49 -9.39 2.99
N PHE A 31 -8.48 -8.78 4.17
CA PHE A 31 -7.69 -9.28 5.30
C PHE A 31 -8.54 -9.65 6.51
N GLY A 32 -9.83 -9.39 6.46
CA GLY A 32 -10.70 -9.59 7.60
C GLY A 32 -10.57 -8.46 8.60
N THR A 33 -11.01 -8.71 9.82
CA THR A 33 -10.93 -7.72 10.89
C THR A 33 -9.64 -7.88 11.66
N GLU A 34 -9.31 -6.90 12.49
CA GLU A 34 -8.11 -6.95 13.33
C GLU A 34 -8.08 -8.20 14.21
N GLU A 35 -9.24 -8.68 14.59
CA GLU A 35 -9.36 -9.88 15.44
C GLU A 35 -8.78 -11.12 14.79
N ASN A 36 -8.69 -11.17 13.47
CA ASN A 36 -8.09 -12.30 12.75
C ASN A 36 -6.57 -12.34 12.85
N GLY A 37 -5.95 -11.31 13.40
CA GLY A 37 -4.52 -11.30 13.68
C GLY A 37 -3.62 -11.05 12.48
N LEU A 38 -4.16 -10.72 11.31
CA LEU A 38 -3.35 -10.45 10.13
C LEU A 38 -2.75 -9.05 10.15
N PHE A 39 -3.37 -8.14 10.88
CA PHE A 39 -2.85 -6.79 11.02
C PHE A 39 -3.26 -6.22 12.37
N GLU A 40 -2.60 -5.13 12.75
CA GLU A 40 -2.84 -4.40 13.98
C GLU A 40 -3.10 -2.94 13.65
N CYS A 41 -4.18 -2.38 14.22
CA CYS A 41 -4.49 -0.97 14.05
C CYS A 41 -3.65 -0.15 15.03
N LEU A 42 -2.87 0.80 14.53
CA LEU A 42 -1.98 1.62 15.35
C LEU A 42 -2.54 3.02 15.61
N GLY A 43 -3.77 3.29 15.18
CA GLY A 43 -4.39 4.59 15.37
C GLY A 43 -4.68 5.28 14.04
N THR A 44 -4.90 6.58 14.11
CA THR A 44 -5.26 7.36 12.94
C THR A 44 -4.37 8.59 12.84
N TYR A 45 -4.31 9.17 11.65
CA TYR A 45 -3.62 10.42 11.39
C TYR A 45 -4.29 11.11 10.20
N TYR A 46 -3.92 12.35 9.94
CA TYR A 46 -4.47 13.12 8.83
C TYR A 46 -3.37 13.46 7.84
N MET A 47 -3.72 13.47 6.56
CA MET A 47 -2.81 13.94 5.52
C MET A 47 -3.57 14.79 4.53
N GLU A 48 -2.85 15.66 3.84
CA GLU A 48 -3.41 16.43 2.75
C GLU A 48 -3.32 15.63 1.45
N LYS A 49 -4.37 15.71 0.66
CA LYS A 49 -4.46 15.00 -0.60
C LYS A 49 -5.00 15.94 -1.66
N THR A 50 -4.36 15.95 -2.82
CA THR A 50 -4.87 16.68 -3.97
C THR A 50 -5.94 15.84 -4.62
N GLU A 51 -7.13 16.39 -4.79
CA GLU A 51 -8.21 15.70 -5.46
C GLU A 51 -7.89 15.54 -6.95
N LYS A 52 -8.28 14.39 -7.51
CA LYS A 52 -8.06 14.12 -8.93
C LYS A 52 -8.73 15.18 -9.78
N GLY A 53 -7.98 15.70 -10.75
CA GLY A 53 -8.50 16.72 -11.66
C GLY A 53 -8.66 18.10 -11.05
N LYS A 54 -8.16 18.32 -9.84
CA LYS A 54 -8.26 19.60 -9.15
C LYS A 54 -6.90 20.05 -8.66
N THR A 55 -6.79 21.36 -8.39
CA THR A 55 -5.57 21.92 -7.80
C THR A 55 -5.68 22.11 -6.30
N SER A 56 -6.89 22.00 -5.75
CA SER A 56 -7.12 22.14 -4.32
C SER A 56 -6.77 20.85 -3.58
N THR A 57 -6.42 20.99 -2.31
CA THR A 57 -6.17 19.86 -1.43
C THR A 57 -7.28 19.71 -0.41
N VAL A 58 -7.48 18.49 0.05
CA VAL A 58 -8.41 18.19 1.14
C VAL A 58 -7.67 17.40 2.20
N GLU A 59 -8.13 17.54 3.43
CA GLU A 59 -7.58 16.76 4.54
C GLU A 59 -8.32 15.42 4.60
N VAL A 60 -7.55 14.34 4.68
CA VAL A 60 -8.09 12.99 4.68
C VAL A 60 -7.64 12.26 5.94
N GLU A 61 -8.59 11.61 6.58
CA GLU A 61 -8.28 10.77 7.73
C GLU A 61 -7.74 9.42 7.27
N MET A 62 -6.62 9.02 7.84
CA MET A 62 -5.92 7.77 7.52
C MET A 62 -5.92 6.86 8.73
N VAL A 63 -6.15 5.58 8.50
CA VAL A 63 -6.00 4.55 9.53
C VAL A 63 -4.63 3.92 9.35
N LYS A 64 -3.85 3.87 10.42
CA LYS A 64 -2.49 3.32 10.38
C LYS A 64 -2.54 1.85 10.77
N LEU A 65 -2.04 0.99 9.88
CA LEU A 65 -2.15 -0.46 10.00
C LEU A 65 -0.77 -1.10 9.88
N LYS A 66 -0.47 -2.03 10.78
CA LYS A 66 0.76 -2.81 10.73
C LYS A 66 0.44 -4.24 10.34
N PHE A 67 1.12 -4.72 9.30
CA PHE A 67 1.00 -6.10 8.81
C PHE A 67 2.32 -6.81 9.09
N PRO A 68 2.37 -7.69 10.09
CA PRO A 68 3.62 -8.37 10.43
C PRO A 68 3.91 -9.52 9.48
N LYS A 69 5.18 -9.61 9.07
CA LYS A 69 5.71 -10.77 8.33
C LYS A 69 4.89 -11.15 7.11
N VAL A 70 4.50 -10.19 6.29
CA VAL A 70 3.74 -10.48 5.09
C VAL A 70 4.65 -10.72 3.90
N ASN A 71 4.18 -11.55 2.97
CA ASN A 71 4.87 -11.75 1.70
C ASN A 71 4.83 -10.44 0.92
N VAL A 72 6.00 -9.87 0.66
CA VAL A 72 6.09 -8.52 0.11
C VAL A 72 5.54 -8.47 -1.31
N MET A 73 5.82 -9.50 -2.11
CA MET A 73 5.35 -9.53 -3.49
C MET A 73 3.83 -9.58 -3.56
N ALA A 74 3.22 -10.48 -2.79
CA ALA A 74 1.76 -10.59 -2.76
C ALA A 74 1.13 -9.29 -2.27
N PHE A 75 1.72 -8.70 -1.24
CA PHE A 75 1.20 -7.45 -0.69
C PHE A 75 1.31 -6.30 -1.69
N SER A 76 2.38 -6.29 -2.50
CA SER A 76 2.56 -5.25 -3.51
C SER A 76 1.43 -5.25 -4.55
N PHE A 77 0.92 -6.43 -4.91
CA PHE A 77 -0.20 -6.50 -5.86
C PHE A 77 -1.45 -5.85 -5.27
N TRP A 78 -1.72 -6.13 -4.00
CA TRP A 78 -2.86 -5.52 -3.34
C TRP A 78 -2.71 -4.01 -3.23
N VAL A 79 -1.53 -3.55 -2.81
CA VAL A 79 -1.27 -2.11 -2.68
C VAL A 79 -1.47 -1.41 -4.01
N MET A 80 -1.02 -2.01 -5.11
CA MET A 80 -1.15 -1.37 -6.43
C MET A 80 -2.60 -1.22 -6.87
N GLN A 81 -3.47 -2.10 -6.42
CA GLN A 81 -4.91 -1.95 -6.70
C GLN A 81 -5.51 -0.75 -5.98
N TYR A 82 -4.94 -0.37 -4.84
CA TYR A 82 -5.51 0.66 -4.00
C TYR A 82 -4.57 1.83 -3.79
N MET A 83 -3.73 2.12 -4.79
CA MET A 83 -2.73 3.19 -4.69
C MET A 83 -3.33 4.55 -4.38
N ASP A 84 -4.58 4.77 -4.77
CA ASP A 84 -5.24 6.05 -4.50
C ASP A 84 -5.59 6.21 -3.02
N CYS A 85 -5.59 5.12 -2.25
CA CYS A 85 -6.05 5.11 -0.87
C CYS A 85 -4.96 4.74 0.13
N VAL A 86 -3.80 4.27 -0.34
CA VAL A 86 -2.74 3.72 0.50
C VAL A 86 -1.54 4.65 0.57
N GLU A 87 -1.01 4.83 1.76
CA GLU A 87 0.30 5.45 1.96
C GLU A 87 1.22 4.40 2.58
N VAL A 88 2.35 4.10 1.93
CA VAL A 88 3.30 3.12 2.49
C VAL A 88 4.24 3.85 3.42
N LEU A 89 4.13 3.56 4.72
CA LEU A 89 4.90 4.25 5.74
C LEU A 89 6.19 3.52 6.08
N GLU A 90 6.12 2.20 6.24
CA GLU A 90 7.30 1.38 6.53
C GLU A 90 7.25 0.12 5.68
N GLY A 91 8.42 -0.35 5.27
CA GLY A 91 8.55 -1.52 4.42
C GLY A 91 9.48 -1.21 3.26
N GLU A 92 10.80 -1.27 3.51
CA GLU A 92 11.78 -0.83 2.51
C GLU A 92 11.74 -1.67 1.24
N LEU A 93 11.55 -2.98 1.38
CA LEU A 93 11.48 -3.85 0.22
C LEU A 93 10.19 -3.60 -0.56
N LEU A 94 9.08 -3.40 0.14
CA LEU A 94 7.81 -3.06 -0.51
C LEU A 94 7.92 -1.77 -1.30
N LYS A 95 8.52 -0.74 -0.69
CA LYS A 95 8.72 0.55 -1.37
C LYS A 95 9.54 0.36 -2.65
N LYS A 96 10.59 -0.43 -2.57
CA LYS A 96 11.45 -0.69 -3.72
C LYS A 96 10.70 -1.41 -4.84
N ILE A 97 9.96 -2.45 -4.49
CA ILE A 97 9.18 -3.22 -5.47
C ILE A 97 8.16 -2.33 -6.16
N LEU A 98 7.43 -1.53 -5.39
CA LEU A 98 6.40 -0.66 -5.95
C LEU A 98 7.01 0.34 -6.93
N LYS A 99 8.11 0.97 -6.55
CA LYS A 99 8.77 1.95 -7.41
C LYS A 99 9.27 1.31 -8.70
N GLU A 100 9.86 0.12 -8.62
CA GLU A 100 10.35 -0.58 -9.78
C GLU A 100 9.22 -0.99 -10.72
N ARG A 101 8.13 -1.51 -10.17
CA ARG A 101 6.99 -1.92 -10.98
C ARG A 101 6.34 -0.74 -11.68
N MET A 102 6.17 0.37 -10.96
CA MET A 102 5.56 1.57 -11.54
C MET A 102 6.43 2.15 -12.64
N LYS A 103 7.73 2.24 -12.40
CA LYS A 103 8.67 2.74 -13.39
C LYS A 103 8.62 1.88 -14.65
N TRP A 104 8.69 0.58 -14.49
CA TRP A 104 8.67 -0.34 -15.62
C TRP A 104 7.36 -0.20 -16.41
N ALA A 105 6.23 -0.10 -15.71
CA ALA A 105 4.93 0.02 -16.37
C ALA A 105 4.83 1.32 -17.16
N LEU A 106 5.31 2.43 -16.58
CA LEU A 106 5.30 3.71 -17.27
C LEU A 106 6.13 3.66 -18.55
N GLU A 107 7.27 2.97 -18.51
CA GLU A 107 8.17 2.90 -19.66
C GLU A 107 7.70 1.92 -20.73
N ASN A 108 6.98 0.89 -20.34
CA ASN A 108 6.72 -0.25 -21.24
C ASN A 108 5.24 -0.50 -21.54
N ARG A 109 4.33 0.00 -20.75
CA ARG A 109 2.90 -0.33 -20.88
C ARG A 109 1.99 0.87 -21.13
N ILE A 110 2.45 2.07 -20.84
CA ILE A 110 1.64 3.27 -21.01
C ILE A 110 2.20 4.04 -22.19
N LYS A 111 1.48 4.01 -23.29
CA LYS A 111 1.94 4.58 -24.57
C LYS A 111 1.42 6.01 -24.76
#